data_ec0c32eda28eab5ec4290abba326ba1c
#
_entry.id   ec0c32eda28eab5ec4290abba326ba1c
#
_cell.length_a   1.000
_cell.length_b   1.000
_cell.length_c   1.000
_cell.angle_alpha   90.00
_cell.angle_beta   90.00
_cell.angle_gamma   90.00
#
_symmetry.space_group_name_H-M   'P 1'
#
loop_
_entity.id
_entity.type
_entity.pdbx_description
1 polymer ?
#
loop_
_entity_poly.entity_id
_entity_poly.type
_entity_poly.pdbx_seq_one_letter_code
_entity_poly.pdbx_strand_id
1 'polypeptide(L)'
;MALNVAVQMDPIGKITIAGDSTFALLLEARARGHRLSYYTPDKLSLRDGRIVAATAPVEVRDVEGDHFTLGGTRTTDLASLDVVLLRQDPPFDLAYITSTYLLEHLRPKVLIVNDPASVRNAPEKLFVMNFPQLMPPTLITRDREAIEAFLAEHGEAVMKPLHGHGGAAVFKIARSDPNFGSLYDLFAASFREPWV
;
A
#
# COMPACT_ATOMS: atom_id res chain seq x y z
N MET A 1 -23.96 16.61 6.89
CA MET A 1 -24.63 15.65 5.95
C MET A 1 -23.94 14.31 6.09
N ALA A 2 -24.69 13.22 6.20
CA ALA A 2 -24.10 11.87 6.27
C ALA A 2 -23.62 11.45 4.87
N LEU A 3 -22.37 11.00 4.78
CA LEU A 3 -21.76 10.49 3.54
C LEU A 3 -21.87 8.98 3.48
N ASN A 4 -21.89 8.43 2.25
CA ASN A 4 -21.73 7.01 1.97
C ASN A 4 -20.25 6.76 1.65
N VAL A 5 -19.56 6.09 2.53
CA VAL A 5 -18.11 5.87 2.47
C VAL A 5 -17.84 4.38 2.31
N ALA A 6 -17.08 3.98 1.29
CA ALA A 6 -16.52 2.65 1.23
C ALA A 6 -15.04 2.68 1.59
N VAL A 7 -14.55 1.63 2.25
CA VAL A 7 -13.12 1.42 2.47
C VAL A 7 -12.65 0.19 1.73
N GLN A 8 -11.64 0.38 0.87
CA GLN A 8 -10.84 -0.69 0.29
C GLN A 8 -9.61 -0.89 1.17
N MET A 9 -9.54 -2.00 1.88
CA MET A 9 -8.45 -2.32 2.79
C MET A 9 -8.25 -3.83 2.91
N ASP A 10 -7.20 -4.23 3.58
CA ASP A 10 -6.94 -5.62 3.92
C ASP A 10 -8.00 -6.19 4.87
N PRO A 11 -8.03 -7.53 5.07
CA PRO A 11 -9.07 -8.14 5.89
C PRO A 11 -9.17 -7.52 7.28
N ILE A 12 -10.29 -6.82 7.55
CA ILE A 12 -10.50 -6.04 8.78
C ILE A 12 -10.35 -6.89 10.06
N GLY A 13 -10.59 -8.18 9.98
CA GLY A 13 -10.38 -9.10 11.10
C GLY A 13 -8.90 -9.45 11.39
N LYS A 14 -7.95 -8.95 10.58
CA LYS A 14 -6.51 -9.23 10.74
C LYS A 14 -5.70 -8.02 11.18
N ILE A 15 -6.31 -6.85 11.29
CA ILE A 15 -5.62 -5.62 11.71
C ILE A 15 -5.37 -5.60 13.22
N THR A 16 -4.35 -4.85 13.63
CA THR A 16 -4.09 -4.52 15.04
C THR A 16 -4.62 -3.12 15.29
N ILE A 17 -5.80 -3.01 15.89
CA ILE A 17 -6.55 -1.74 16.01
C ILE A 17 -5.80 -0.62 16.70
N ALA A 18 -4.91 -0.96 17.65
CA ALA A 18 -4.15 0.03 18.43
C ALA A 18 -3.19 0.88 17.59
N GLY A 19 -2.78 0.40 16.39
CA GLY A 19 -1.85 1.12 15.51
C GLY A 19 -2.36 1.32 14.08
N ASP A 20 -3.58 0.88 13.77
CA ASP A 20 -4.11 0.94 12.41
C ASP A 20 -4.76 2.29 12.11
N SER A 21 -4.11 3.07 11.25
CA SER A 21 -4.60 4.40 10.85
C SER A 21 -5.90 4.34 10.02
N THR A 22 -6.14 3.26 9.29
CA THR A 22 -7.38 3.07 8.53
C THR A 22 -8.54 2.85 9.48
N PHE A 23 -8.32 2.04 10.51
CA PHE A 23 -9.33 1.81 11.55
C PHE A 23 -9.67 3.10 12.32
N ALA A 24 -8.68 3.93 12.64
CA ALA A 24 -8.91 5.24 13.25
C ALA A 24 -9.77 6.15 12.36
N LEU A 25 -9.56 6.14 11.03
CA LEU A 25 -10.41 6.86 10.08
C LEU A 25 -11.85 6.32 10.06
N LEU A 26 -12.04 5.01 10.17
CA LEU A 26 -13.38 4.41 10.22
C LEU A 26 -14.13 4.77 11.51
N LEU A 27 -13.44 4.76 12.66
CA LEU A 27 -14.01 5.20 13.94
C LEU A 27 -14.48 6.66 13.87
N GLU A 28 -13.65 7.54 13.32
CA GLU A 28 -14.01 8.96 13.17
C GLU A 28 -15.15 9.17 12.17
N ALA A 29 -15.13 8.45 11.04
CA ALA A 29 -16.21 8.51 10.06
C ALA A 29 -17.55 8.06 10.65
N ARG A 30 -17.55 7.00 11.47
CA ARG A 30 -18.71 6.54 12.23
C ARG A 30 -19.18 7.62 13.23
N ALA A 31 -18.26 8.21 14.00
CA ALA A 31 -18.56 9.24 14.98
C ALA A 31 -19.24 10.47 14.34
N ARG A 32 -18.89 10.79 13.09
CA ARG A 32 -19.54 11.83 12.27
C ARG A 32 -20.86 11.40 11.65
N GLY A 33 -21.31 10.18 11.89
CA GLY A 33 -22.59 9.66 11.38
C GLY A 33 -22.56 9.27 9.89
N HIS A 34 -21.38 8.97 9.32
CA HIS A 34 -21.26 8.45 7.95
C HIS A 34 -21.66 6.98 7.88
N ARG A 35 -22.17 6.57 6.70
CA ARG A 35 -22.51 5.17 6.43
C ARG A 35 -21.29 4.48 5.85
N LEU A 36 -20.80 3.46 6.55
CA LEU A 36 -19.58 2.74 6.17
C LEU A 36 -19.90 1.44 5.46
N SER A 37 -19.14 1.15 4.43
CA SER A 37 -19.08 -0.15 3.78
C SER A 37 -17.63 -0.56 3.57
N TYR A 38 -17.38 -1.85 3.58
CA TYR A 38 -16.06 -2.45 3.54
C TYR A 38 -15.96 -3.45 2.38
N TYR A 39 -14.80 -3.50 1.74
CA TYR A 39 -14.42 -4.56 0.81
C TYR A 39 -12.89 -4.71 0.72
N THR A 40 -12.42 -5.90 0.37
CA THR A 40 -11.02 -6.18 0.07
C THR A 40 -10.72 -5.94 -1.42
N PRO A 41 -9.46 -5.64 -1.81
CA PRO A 41 -9.11 -5.34 -3.21
C PRO A 41 -9.53 -6.40 -4.23
N ASP A 42 -9.55 -7.67 -3.84
CA ASP A 42 -10.00 -8.80 -4.67
C ASP A 42 -11.51 -8.79 -5.01
N LYS A 43 -12.28 -7.97 -4.35
CA LYS A 43 -13.72 -7.77 -4.59
C LYS A 43 -14.03 -6.64 -5.57
N LEU A 44 -13.00 -5.86 -5.98
CA LEU A 44 -13.14 -4.79 -6.96
C LEU A 44 -13.23 -5.37 -8.38
N SER A 45 -14.12 -4.83 -9.20
CA SER A 45 -14.33 -5.30 -10.56
C SER A 45 -14.74 -4.16 -11.50
N LEU A 46 -14.31 -4.24 -12.74
CA LEU A 46 -14.91 -3.51 -13.86
C LEU A 46 -15.95 -4.41 -14.53
N ARG A 47 -17.19 -3.97 -14.55
CA ARG A 47 -18.30 -4.69 -15.20
C ARG A 47 -19.10 -3.73 -16.07
N ASP A 48 -19.15 -3.98 -17.37
CA ASP A 48 -19.94 -3.19 -18.33
C ASP A 48 -19.68 -1.68 -18.23
N GLY A 49 -18.40 -1.30 -18.10
CA GLY A 49 -17.98 0.09 -17.95
C GLY A 49 -18.23 0.72 -16.58
N ARG A 50 -18.70 -0.06 -15.61
CA ARG A 50 -18.92 0.38 -14.22
C ARG A 50 -17.91 -0.22 -13.27
N ILE A 51 -17.43 0.57 -12.32
CA ILE A 51 -16.60 0.07 -11.23
C ILE A 51 -17.51 -0.37 -10.10
N VAL A 52 -17.52 -1.66 -9.85
CA VAL A 52 -18.36 -2.29 -8.82
C VAL A 52 -17.50 -3.05 -7.83
N ALA A 53 -17.98 -3.20 -6.60
CA ALA A 53 -17.35 -4.07 -5.62
C ALA A 53 -18.41 -4.87 -4.84
N ALA A 54 -18.03 -6.07 -4.39
CA ALA A 54 -18.84 -6.81 -3.42
C ALA A 54 -18.56 -6.22 -2.03
N THR A 55 -19.42 -5.29 -1.59
CA THR A 55 -19.25 -4.57 -0.33
C THR A 55 -20.15 -5.11 0.77
N ALA A 56 -19.71 -5.04 2.02
CA ALA A 56 -20.53 -5.30 3.19
C ALA A 56 -20.67 -4.01 4.04
N PRO A 57 -21.85 -3.63 4.51
CA PRO A 57 -21.97 -2.61 5.56
C PRO A 57 -21.08 -3.00 6.74
N VAL A 58 -20.38 -2.03 7.34
CA VAL A 58 -19.50 -2.28 8.47
C VAL A 58 -19.80 -1.34 9.62
N GLU A 59 -20.00 -1.92 10.80
CA GLU A 59 -20.02 -1.20 12.07
C GLU A 59 -18.69 -1.41 12.77
N VAL A 60 -18.06 -0.32 13.22
CA VAL A 60 -16.75 -0.38 13.90
C VAL A 60 -16.87 0.15 15.32
N ARG A 61 -16.05 -0.39 16.23
CA ARG A 61 -15.97 0.02 17.64
C ARG A 61 -14.57 -0.20 18.19
N ASP A 62 -14.12 0.66 19.06
CA ASP A 62 -12.77 0.57 19.64
C ASP A 62 -12.76 -0.45 20.80
N VAL A 63 -12.89 -1.73 20.43
CA VAL A 63 -12.88 -2.86 21.36
C VAL A 63 -12.01 -3.98 20.77
N GLU A 64 -10.89 -4.27 21.40
CA GLU A 64 -9.99 -5.31 20.93
C GLU A 64 -10.68 -6.69 20.91
N GLY A 65 -10.52 -7.43 19.82
CA GLY A 65 -11.15 -8.74 19.60
C GLY A 65 -12.63 -8.67 19.21
N ASP A 66 -13.27 -7.48 19.30
CA ASP A 66 -14.67 -7.25 18.89
C ASP A 66 -14.83 -5.88 18.21
N HIS A 67 -13.91 -5.53 17.30
CA HIS A 67 -13.78 -4.20 16.75
C HIS A 67 -14.67 -3.91 15.53
N PHE A 68 -15.33 -4.93 14.96
CA PHE A 68 -16.21 -4.74 13.81
C PHE A 68 -17.38 -5.73 13.78
N THR A 69 -18.41 -5.36 13.02
CA THR A 69 -19.49 -6.27 12.60
C THR A 69 -19.76 -6.02 11.11
N LEU A 70 -19.85 -7.06 10.31
CA LEU A 70 -20.20 -6.96 8.90
C LEU A 70 -21.68 -7.35 8.68
N GLY A 71 -22.35 -6.56 7.86
CA GLY A 71 -23.66 -6.91 7.33
C GLY A 71 -23.58 -7.82 6.10
N GLY A 72 -24.72 -8.07 5.48
CA GLY A 72 -24.82 -8.89 4.26
C GLY A 72 -24.05 -8.24 3.09
N THR A 73 -23.25 -9.04 2.39
CA THR A 73 -22.51 -8.60 1.20
C THR A 73 -23.45 -8.35 0.02
N ARG A 74 -23.22 -7.28 -0.71
CA ARG A 74 -23.95 -6.94 -1.95
C ARG A 74 -23.00 -6.32 -2.99
N THR A 75 -23.35 -6.49 -4.25
CA THR A 75 -22.66 -5.76 -5.33
C THR A 75 -23.09 -4.29 -5.29
N THR A 76 -22.12 -3.40 -5.15
CA THR A 76 -22.33 -1.94 -5.10
C THR A 76 -21.64 -1.30 -6.30
N ASP A 77 -22.36 -0.45 -7.04
CA ASP A 77 -21.76 0.46 -8.01
C ASP A 77 -21.04 1.58 -7.22
N LEU A 78 -19.71 1.59 -7.26
CA LEU A 78 -18.93 2.54 -6.47
C LEU A 78 -19.15 4.00 -6.89
N ALA A 79 -19.66 4.23 -8.12
CA ALA A 79 -20.04 5.57 -8.56
C ALA A 79 -21.28 6.13 -7.84
N SER A 80 -21.98 5.33 -7.05
CA SER A 80 -23.10 5.77 -6.19
C SER A 80 -22.66 6.24 -4.80
N LEU A 81 -21.38 6.14 -4.49
CA LEU A 81 -20.80 6.55 -3.21
C LEU A 81 -20.31 8.00 -3.25
N ASP A 82 -20.14 8.60 -2.08
CA ASP A 82 -19.54 9.93 -1.93
C ASP A 82 -18.00 9.84 -1.83
N VAL A 83 -17.50 8.82 -1.12
CA VAL A 83 -16.08 8.63 -0.84
C VAL A 83 -15.68 7.15 -0.94
N VAL A 84 -14.50 6.89 -1.50
CA VAL A 84 -13.80 5.61 -1.37
C VAL A 84 -12.45 5.87 -0.69
N LEU A 85 -12.19 5.22 0.43
CA LEU A 85 -10.91 5.21 1.09
C LEU A 85 -10.05 4.10 0.47
N LEU A 86 -9.03 4.47 -0.28
CA LEU A 86 -8.03 3.56 -0.84
C LEU A 86 -6.95 3.33 0.22
N ARG A 87 -7.10 2.27 1.00
CA ARG A 87 -6.34 2.01 2.21
C ARG A 87 -5.79 0.58 2.32
N GLN A 88 -5.69 -0.15 1.21
CA GLN A 88 -5.01 -1.44 1.19
C GLN A 88 -3.52 -1.28 1.50
N ASP A 89 -2.96 -2.24 2.21
CA ASP A 89 -1.54 -2.31 2.49
C ASP A 89 -0.73 -2.83 1.29
N PRO A 90 0.59 -2.62 1.25
CA PRO A 90 1.47 -3.28 0.29
C PRO A 90 1.30 -4.81 0.30
N PRO A 91 1.71 -5.54 -0.76
CA PRO A 91 2.78 -5.14 -1.68
C PRO A 91 2.31 -4.15 -2.75
N PHE A 92 3.19 -3.20 -3.12
CA PHE A 92 2.99 -2.28 -4.22
C PHE A 92 3.41 -2.96 -5.53
N ASP A 93 2.52 -3.77 -6.05
CA ASP A 93 2.69 -4.62 -7.22
C ASP A 93 1.65 -4.30 -8.33
N LEU A 94 1.61 -5.10 -9.38
CA LEU A 94 0.67 -4.90 -10.48
C LEU A 94 -0.80 -5.04 -10.04
N ALA A 95 -1.09 -5.85 -9.03
CA ALA A 95 -2.46 -5.98 -8.50
C ALA A 95 -2.86 -4.69 -7.79
N TYR A 96 -1.97 -4.13 -6.97
CA TYR A 96 -2.16 -2.84 -6.34
C TYR A 96 -2.36 -1.73 -7.38
N ILE A 97 -1.46 -1.62 -8.36
CA ILE A 97 -1.51 -0.63 -9.44
C ILE A 97 -2.80 -0.77 -10.24
N THR A 98 -3.22 -2.00 -10.56
CA THR A 98 -4.47 -2.26 -11.29
C THR A 98 -5.68 -1.74 -10.51
N SER A 99 -5.75 -1.97 -9.20
CA SER A 99 -6.85 -1.46 -8.38
C SER A 99 -6.90 0.06 -8.38
N THR A 100 -5.75 0.74 -8.37
CA THR A 100 -5.70 2.21 -8.46
C THR A 100 -6.21 2.72 -9.82
N TYR A 101 -5.90 2.04 -10.93
CA TYR A 101 -6.45 2.40 -12.25
C TYR A 101 -7.97 2.25 -12.29
N LEU A 102 -8.50 1.17 -11.75
CA LEU A 102 -9.95 0.96 -11.70
C LEU A 102 -10.63 2.08 -10.89
N LEU A 103 -10.12 2.40 -9.70
CA LEU A 103 -10.69 3.43 -8.85
C LEU A 103 -10.59 4.83 -9.47
N GLU A 104 -9.56 5.12 -10.24
CA GLU A 104 -9.39 6.42 -10.91
C GLU A 104 -10.54 6.74 -11.86
N HIS A 105 -11.18 5.74 -12.49
CA HIS A 105 -12.34 5.91 -13.33
C HIS A 105 -13.58 6.46 -12.61
N LEU A 106 -13.61 6.45 -11.28
CA LEU A 106 -14.69 7.04 -10.50
C LEU A 106 -14.61 8.55 -10.39
N ARG A 107 -13.45 9.14 -10.72
CA ARG A 107 -13.24 10.60 -10.65
C ARG A 107 -13.84 11.33 -11.86
N PRO A 108 -14.28 12.57 -11.69
CA PRO A 108 -14.30 13.35 -10.43
C PRO A 108 -15.56 13.12 -9.58
N LYS A 109 -16.41 12.16 -9.95
CA LYS A 109 -17.73 11.95 -9.32
C LYS A 109 -17.64 11.49 -7.87
N VAL A 110 -16.65 10.66 -7.55
CA VAL A 110 -16.40 10.11 -6.21
C VAL A 110 -15.07 10.62 -5.70
N LEU A 111 -15.02 11.06 -4.46
CA LEU A 111 -13.76 11.40 -3.80
C LEU A 111 -13.00 10.11 -3.44
N ILE A 112 -11.81 9.94 -4.00
CA ILE A 112 -10.94 8.80 -3.65
C ILE A 112 -9.79 9.29 -2.77
N VAL A 113 -9.63 8.73 -1.60
CA VAL A 113 -8.57 9.04 -0.62
C VAL A 113 -7.86 7.74 -0.23
N ASN A 114 -6.58 7.59 -0.53
CA ASN A 114 -5.64 8.49 -1.22
C ASN A 114 -5.96 8.57 -2.72
N ASP A 115 -5.51 9.67 -3.36
CA ASP A 115 -5.67 9.84 -4.80
C ASP A 115 -4.93 8.74 -5.59
N PRO A 116 -5.61 7.99 -6.49
CA PRO A 116 -5.01 6.82 -7.14
C PRO A 116 -3.78 7.16 -8.00
N ALA A 117 -3.80 8.28 -8.72
CA ALA A 117 -2.66 8.70 -9.53
C ALA A 117 -1.47 9.10 -8.64
N SER A 118 -1.73 9.80 -7.55
CA SER A 118 -0.71 10.18 -6.57
C SER A 118 -0.08 8.96 -5.89
N VAL A 119 -0.89 7.95 -5.55
CA VAL A 119 -0.39 6.68 -4.99
C VAL A 119 0.59 6.00 -5.95
N ARG A 120 0.24 5.91 -7.25
CA ARG A 120 1.15 5.34 -8.25
C ARG A 120 2.42 6.13 -8.45
N ASN A 121 2.34 7.47 -8.39
CA ASN A 121 3.45 8.37 -8.69
C ASN A 121 4.34 8.69 -7.49
N ALA A 122 4.00 8.22 -6.30
CA ALA A 122 4.75 8.44 -5.07
C ALA A 122 5.20 7.13 -4.39
N PRO A 123 5.86 6.20 -5.10
CA PRO A 123 6.42 5.02 -4.46
C PRO A 123 7.50 5.45 -3.46
N GLU A 124 7.41 4.94 -2.24
CA GLU A 124 8.15 5.38 -1.05
C GLU A 124 9.64 5.67 -1.29
N LYS A 125 10.36 4.70 -1.87
CA LYS A 125 11.82 4.77 -2.04
C LYS A 125 12.27 5.49 -3.33
N LEU A 126 11.35 5.77 -4.26
CA LEU A 126 11.64 6.53 -5.47
C LEU A 126 11.21 8.00 -5.35
N PHE A 127 10.09 8.25 -4.68
CA PHE A 127 9.58 9.61 -4.53
C PHE A 127 10.56 10.52 -3.75
N VAL A 128 11.29 9.95 -2.79
CA VAL A 128 12.30 10.67 -2.01
C VAL A 128 13.45 11.23 -2.87
N MET A 129 13.69 10.66 -4.08
CA MET A 129 14.70 11.17 -5.02
C MET A 129 14.43 12.61 -5.49
N ASN A 130 13.20 13.12 -5.30
CA ASN A 130 12.90 14.54 -5.51
C ASN A 130 13.51 15.45 -4.43
N PHE A 131 14.05 14.88 -3.36
CA PHE A 131 14.63 15.59 -2.21
C PHE A 131 16.04 15.08 -1.89
N PRO A 132 16.98 15.12 -2.85
CA PRO A 132 18.31 14.51 -2.69
C PRO A 132 19.09 15.07 -1.49
N GLN A 133 18.82 16.33 -1.13
CA GLN A 133 19.46 16.98 0.03
C GLN A 133 19.01 16.39 1.40
N LEU A 134 17.94 15.59 1.42
CA LEU A 134 17.43 14.93 2.63
C LEU A 134 17.76 13.43 2.65
N MET A 135 18.49 12.94 1.64
CA MET A 135 18.84 11.52 1.51
C MET A 135 20.27 11.25 1.94
N PRO A 136 20.58 10.10 2.54
CA PRO A 136 21.94 9.60 2.58
C PRO A 136 22.42 9.25 1.17
N PRO A 137 23.74 8.99 0.96
CA PRO A 137 24.21 8.38 -0.27
C PRO A 137 23.37 7.16 -0.63
N THR A 138 22.83 7.15 -1.85
CA THR A 138 21.85 6.13 -2.27
C THR A 138 22.17 5.63 -3.67
N LEU A 139 22.12 4.32 -3.86
CA LEU A 139 22.27 3.65 -5.14
C LEU A 139 21.02 2.79 -5.38
N ILE A 140 20.43 2.89 -6.58
CA ILE A 140 19.31 2.04 -6.99
C ILE A 140 19.77 1.27 -8.23
N THR A 141 20.03 -0.03 -8.10
CA THR A 141 20.60 -0.84 -9.17
C THR A 141 20.35 -2.33 -8.96
N ARG A 142 20.62 -3.12 -9.98
CA ARG A 142 20.83 -4.57 -9.93
C ARG A 142 22.26 -4.96 -10.35
N ASP A 143 23.05 -3.97 -10.76
CA ASP A 143 24.40 -4.20 -11.22
C ASP A 143 25.33 -4.49 -10.04
N ARG A 144 25.90 -5.70 -10.04
CA ARG A 144 26.79 -6.18 -8.99
C ARG A 144 28.04 -5.32 -8.85
N GLU A 145 28.65 -4.93 -9.96
CA GLU A 145 29.87 -4.14 -9.96
C GLU A 145 29.61 -2.74 -9.38
N ALA A 146 28.47 -2.14 -9.70
CA ALA A 146 28.06 -0.87 -9.13
C ALA A 146 27.81 -0.95 -7.61
N ILE A 147 27.24 -2.06 -7.11
CA ILE A 147 27.06 -2.27 -5.67
C ILE A 147 28.41 -2.45 -4.97
N GLU A 148 29.33 -3.25 -5.55
CA GLU A 148 30.67 -3.44 -5.01
C GLU A 148 31.47 -2.13 -4.97
N ALA A 149 31.35 -1.28 -6.00
CA ALA A 149 31.96 0.03 -6.04
C ALA A 149 31.38 0.96 -4.96
N PHE A 150 30.08 0.96 -4.78
CA PHE A 150 29.40 1.74 -3.73
C PHE A 150 29.86 1.31 -2.32
N LEU A 151 29.96 0.00 -2.08
CA LEU A 151 30.50 -0.54 -0.82
C LEU A 151 31.98 -0.19 -0.63
N ALA A 152 32.76 -0.15 -1.72
CA ALA A 152 34.16 0.26 -1.65
C ALA A 152 34.32 1.73 -1.24
N GLU A 153 33.42 2.62 -1.68
CA GLU A 153 33.40 4.03 -1.37
C GLU A 153 32.91 4.31 0.05
N HIS A 154 31.82 3.65 0.48
CA HIS A 154 31.13 3.99 1.74
C HIS A 154 31.44 3.03 2.90
N GLY A 155 32.11 1.91 2.65
CA GLY A 155 32.51 0.93 3.66
C GLY A 155 31.37 -0.03 4.07
N GLU A 156 30.18 0.48 4.28
CA GLU A 156 28.97 -0.28 4.61
C GLU A 156 27.72 0.34 3.97
N ALA A 157 26.69 -0.47 3.75
CA ALA A 157 25.41 -0.02 3.22
C ALA A 157 24.25 -0.84 3.80
N VAL A 158 23.04 -0.32 3.59
CA VAL A 158 21.80 -1.08 3.81
C VAL A 158 21.20 -1.45 2.46
N MET A 159 21.08 -2.73 2.20
CA MET A 159 20.45 -3.27 0.99
C MET A 159 19.02 -3.70 1.27
N LYS A 160 18.06 -3.26 0.46
CA LYS A 160 16.64 -3.55 0.64
C LYS A 160 15.88 -3.57 -0.69
N PRO A 161 14.77 -4.29 -0.79
CA PRO A 161 13.91 -4.25 -1.98
C PRO A 161 13.32 -2.87 -2.20
N LEU A 162 13.22 -2.44 -3.46
CA LEU A 162 12.69 -1.12 -3.81
C LEU A 162 11.22 -0.97 -3.38
N HIS A 163 10.41 -1.98 -3.60
CA HIS A 163 8.97 -1.99 -3.24
C HIS A 163 8.67 -2.82 -1.98
N GLY A 164 9.69 -3.17 -1.20
CA GLY A 164 9.50 -3.87 0.09
C GLY A 164 8.91 -2.96 1.17
N HIS A 165 8.24 -3.58 2.14
CA HIS A 165 7.60 -2.91 3.27
C HIS A 165 7.82 -3.67 4.58
N GLY A 166 7.47 -3.08 5.72
CA GLY A 166 7.50 -3.74 7.03
C GLY A 166 8.88 -4.23 7.49
N GLY A 167 9.98 -3.70 6.93
CA GLY A 167 11.34 -4.12 7.27
C GLY A 167 11.76 -5.48 6.69
N ALA A 168 10.94 -6.12 5.86
CA ALA A 168 11.29 -7.39 5.24
C ALA A 168 12.46 -7.25 4.25
N ALA A 169 13.38 -8.22 4.28
CA ALA A 169 14.56 -8.28 3.41
C ALA A 169 15.45 -7.02 3.48
N VAL A 170 15.58 -6.42 4.65
CA VAL A 170 16.50 -5.31 4.91
C VAL A 170 17.78 -5.86 5.52
N PHE A 171 18.91 -5.69 4.82
CA PHE A 171 20.21 -6.20 5.24
C PHE A 171 21.24 -5.08 5.34
N LYS A 172 21.96 -5.04 6.45
CA LYS A 172 23.19 -4.25 6.57
C LYS A 172 24.34 -5.11 6.03
N ILE A 173 25.09 -4.60 5.08
CA ILE A 173 26.21 -5.25 4.42
C ILE A 173 27.47 -4.38 4.54
N ALA A 174 28.62 -5.03 4.71
CA ALA A 174 29.92 -4.37 4.72
C ALA A 174 30.70 -4.72 3.45
N ARG A 175 31.70 -3.93 3.11
CA ARG A 175 32.59 -4.16 1.97
C ARG A 175 33.20 -5.55 1.95
N SER A 176 33.49 -6.12 3.12
CA SER A 176 34.14 -7.43 3.28
C SER A 176 33.19 -8.52 3.75
N ASP A 177 31.87 -8.36 3.57
CA ASP A 177 30.89 -9.33 4.01
C ASP A 177 31.03 -10.63 3.21
N PRO A 178 31.39 -11.77 3.86
CA PRO A 178 31.57 -13.04 3.17
C PRO A 178 30.28 -13.59 2.54
N ASN A 179 29.12 -13.12 3.00
CA ASN A 179 27.81 -13.54 2.52
C ASN A 179 27.28 -12.66 1.37
N PHE A 180 27.97 -11.60 0.98
CA PHE A 180 27.48 -10.66 -0.04
C PHE A 180 27.08 -11.38 -1.33
N GLY A 181 27.90 -12.32 -1.82
CA GLY A 181 27.59 -13.08 -3.04
C GLY A 181 26.26 -13.84 -2.94
N SER A 182 26.06 -14.57 -1.85
CA SER A 182 24.83 -15.33 -1.62
C SER A 182 23.61 -14.41 -1.44
N LEU A 183 23.79 -13.25 -0.79
CA LEU A 183 22.74 -12.26 -0.63
C LEU A 183 22.37 -11.62 -1.98
N TYR A 184 23.36 -11.29 -2.79
CA TYR A 184 23.14 -10.79 -4.15
C TYR A 184 22.33 -11.79 -4.98
N ASP A 185 22.71 -13.07 -4.98
CA ASP A 185 22.00 -14.12 -5.71
C ASP A 185 20.55 -14.31 -5.22
N LEU A 186 20.34 -14.23 -3.90
CA LEU A 186 19.00 -14.26 -3.30
C LEU A 186 18.13 -13.10 -3.80
N PHE A 187 18.67 -11.89 -3.82
CA PHE A 187 17.95 -10.71 -4.30
C PHE A 187 17.68 -10.80 -5.81
N ALA A 188 18.67 -11.23 -6.58
CA ALA A 188 18.54 -11.41 -8.03
C ALA A 188 17.45 -12.42 -8.41
N ALA A 189 17.29 -13.48 -7.61
CA ALA A 189 16.24 -14.48 -7.78
C ALA A 189 14.87 -14.02 -7.30
N SER A 190 14.82 -13.21 -6.22
CA SER A 190 13.57 -12.84 -5.56
C SER A 190 12.91 -11.57 -6.13
N PHE A 191 13.71 -10.63 -6.65
CA PHE A 191 13.21 -9.33 -7.08
C PHE A 191 13.63 -9.03 -8.53
N ARG A 192 12.67 -8.68 -9.36
CA ARG A 192 12.93 -8.28 -10.76
C ARG A 192 13.31 -6.80 -10.88
N GLU A 193 12.82 -5.98 -9.99
CA GLU A 193 13.07 -4.55 -9.91
C GLU A 193 14.48 -4.28 -9.35
N PRO A 194 15.07 -3.10 -9.63
CA PRO A 194 16.28 -2.67 -8.94
C PRO A 194 16.10 -2.66 -7.42
N TRP A 195 17.22 -2.71 -6.70
CA TRP A 195 17.26 -2.62 -5.23
C TRP A 195 17.83 -1.27 -4.79
N VAL A 196 17.60 -0.88 -3.55
CA VAL A 196 18.14 0.32 -2.94
C VAL A 196 18.97 -0.04 -1.70
#